data_b3063b56d961b09266c7e4fe5a0338a6
#
_entry.id   b3063b56d961b09266c7e4fe5a0338a6
#
_cell.length_a   1.000
_cell.length_b   1.000
_cell.length_c   1.000
_cell.angle_alpha   90.00
_cell.angle_beta   90.00
_cell.angle_gamma   90.00
#
_symmetry.space_group_name_H-M   'P 1'
#
loop_
_entity.id
_entity.type
_entity.pdbx_description
1 polymer ?
#
loop_
_entity_poly.entity_id
_entity_poly.type
_entity_poly.pdbx_seq_one_letter_code
_entity_poly.pdbx_strand_id
1 'polypeptide(L)'
;MEYKDTLNLPRTDFAMKADLVTREPERLKQWQSANLYEKIQASRAQAEKFVLHDGPPFANGDVHIGTALNKILKDIIIKYKTLRGFSAPYIPGWDCHGLPIEFKVSQEMRKDGDATADAATIRKACDAHGGAMRDWQRDGPAADRAMSSCRRARRGPARLG
;
A
#
# COMPACT_ATOMS: atom_id res chain seq x y z
N MET A 1 -33.52 42.91 -15.48
CA MET A 1 -33.43 41.48 -15.16
C MET A 1 -32.13 40.97 -15.77
N GLU A 2 -31.19 40.52 -14.97
CA GLU A 2 -29.94 39.97 -15.51
C GLU A 2 -30.17 38.49 -15.86
N TYR A 3 -29.64 38.04 -16.99
CA TYR A 3 -29.82 36.63 -17.44
C TYR A 3 -29.30 35.63 -16.45
N LYS A 4 -28.29 35.97 -15.63
CA LYS A 4 -27.79 35.09 -14.55
C LYS A 4 -28.86 34.70 -13.52
N ASP A 5 -29.88 35.60 -13.33
CA ASP A 5 -30.95 35.38 -12.34
C ASP A 5 -32.04 34.42 -12.88
N THR A 6 -32.00 34.11 -14.16
CA THR A 6 -32.92 33.17 -14.83
C THR A 6 -32.37 31.76 -14.93
N LEU A 7 -31.10 31.55 -14.50
CA LEU A 7 -30.47 30.23 -14.51
C LEU A 7 -30.97 29.35 -13.36
N ASN A 8 -31.59 28.27 -13.69
CA ASN A 8 -32.04 27.28 -12.72
C ASN A 8 -30.95 26.20 -12.48
N LEU A 9 -29.81 26.61 -11.93
CA LEU A 9 -28.70 25.71 -11.65
C LEU A 9 -29.00 24.90 -10.37
N PRO A 10 -28.64 23.60 -10.33
CA PRO A 10 -28.79 22.81 -9.13
C PRO A 10 -27.91 23.38 -8.01
N ARG A 11 -28.50 23.52 -6.81
CA ARG A 11 -27.77 23.90 -5.61
C ARG A 11 -27.38 22.64 -4.85
N THR A 12 -26.13 22.57 -4.41
CA THR A 12 -25.60 21.44 -3.66
C THR A 12 -24.56 21.92 -2.66
N ASP A 13 -24.52 21.26 -1.51
CA ASP A 13 -23.50 21.48 -0.47
C ASP A 13 -22.21 20.68 -0.78
N PHE A 14 -22.18 19.90 -1.84
CA PHE A 14 -20.96 19.23 -2.29
C PHE A 14 -19.93 20.25 -2.74
N ALA A 15 -18.72 20.13 -2.20
CA ALA A 15 -17.60 20.97 -2.60
C ALA A 15 -17.28 20.78 -4.08
N MET A 16 -17.18 21.88 -4.85
CA MET A 16 -16.83 21.85 -6.27
C MET A 16 -15.40 21.35 -6.53
N LYS A 17 -14.52 21.50 -5.53
CA LYS A 17 -13.14 20.99 -5.57
C LYS A 17 -13.01 19.79 -4.67
N ALA A 18 -12.38 18.73 -5.16
CA ALA A 18 -12.13 17.53 -4.36
C ALA A 18 -11.13 17.78 -3.23
N ASP A 19 -10.15 18.68 -3.43
CA ASP A 19 -9.08 19.02 -2.47
C ASP A 19 -8.46 17.78 -1.81
N LEU A 20 -8.04 16.83 -2.65
CA LEU A 20 -7.59 15.50 -2.19
C LEU A 20 -6.35 15.57 -1.32
N VAL A 21 -5.45 16.53 -1.59
CA VAL A 21 -4.20 16.70 -0.84
C VAL A 21 -4.48 16.96 0.65
N THR A 22 -5.52 17.72 0.96
CA THR A 22 -5.92 18.02 2.36
C THR A 22 -6.84 16.93 2.92
N ARG A 23 -7.85 16.52 2.14
CA ARG A 23 -8.93 15.66 2.62
C ARG A 23 -8.53 14.19 2.78
N GLU A 24 -7.64 13.67 1.94
CA GLU A 24 -7.23 12.26 2.03
C GLU A 24 -6.47 11.95 3.33
N PRO A 25 -5.46 12.74 3.77
CA PRO A 25 -4.79 12.50 5.04
C PRO A 25 -5.73 12.55 6.25
N GLU A 26 -6.70 13.46 6.26
CA GLU A 26 -7.69 13.56 7.33
C GLU A 26 -8.59 12.33 7.36
N ARG A 27 -9.07 11.88 6.20
CA ARG A 27 -9.89 10.67 6.07
C ARG A 27 -9.12 9.44 6.53
N LEU A 28 -7.84 9.32 6.18
CA LEU A 28 -6.99 8.24 6.65
C LEU A 28 -6.87 8.22 8.17
N LYS A 29 -6.66 9.37 8.80
CA LYS A 29 -6.63 9.49 10.27
C LYS A 29 -7.95 9.03 10.89
N GLN A 30 -9.09 9.45 10.32
CA GLN A 30 -10.42 9.03 10.78
C GLN A 30 -10.61 7.52 10.68
N TRP A 31 -10.25 6.91 9.55
CA TRP A 31 -10.33 5.45 9.37
C TRP A 31 -9.42 4.72 10.34
N GLN A 32 -8.26 5.33 10.61
CA GLN A 32 -7.31 4.80 11.57
C GLN A 32 -7.82 4.85 13.01
N SER A 33 -8.30 5.96 13.46
CA SER A 33 -8.84 6.09 14.81
C SER A 33 -10.08 5.22 15.04
N ALA A 34 -10.87 5.03 13.99
CA ALA A 34 -12.08 4.19 14.04
C ALA A 34 -11.80 2.68 13.95
N ASN A 35 -10.56 2.24 13.70
CA ASN A 35 -10.20 0.84 13.38
C ASN A 35 -11.11 0.23 12.30
N LEU A 36 -11.31 1.00 11.21
CA LEU A 36 -12.30 0.65 10.19
C LEU A 36 -12.05 -0.71 9.54
N TYR A 37 -10.79 -1.02 9.23
CA TYR A 37 -10.44 -2.29 8.58
C TYR A 37 -10.76 -3.49 9.46
N GLU A 38 -10.38 -3.46 10.73
CA GLU A 38 -10.63 -4.51 11.70
C GLU A 38 -12.14 -4.74 11.91
N LYS A 39 -12.91 -3.66 11.95
CA LYS A 39 -14.38 -3.73 12.03
C LYS A 39 -14.98 -4.39 10.79
N ILE A 40 -14.49 -4.05 9.60
CA ILE A 40 -14.93 -4.69 8.35
C ILE A 40 -14.60 -6.19 8.38
N GLN A 41 -13.37 -6.57 8.74
CA GLN A 41 -12.97 -7.98 8.82
C GLN A 41 -13.81 -8.75 9.86
N ALA A 42 -14.02 -8.19 11.03
CA ALA A 42 -14.86 -8.80 12.06
C ALA A 42 -16.31 -9.00 11.60
N SER A 43 -16.89 -8.00 10.92
CA SER A 43 -18.25 -8.09 10.39
C SER A 43 -18.44 -9.13 9.29
N ARG A 44 -17.35 -9.58 8.66
CA ARG A 44 -17.34 -10.57 7.57
C ARG A 44 -16.70 -11.90 7.96
N ALA A 45 -16.39 -12.12 9.24
CA ALA A 45 -15.65 -13.29 9.70
C ALA A 45 -16.30 -14.64 9.33
N GLN A 46 -17.64 -14.69 9.26
CA GLN A 46 -18.42 -15.88 8.91
C GLN A 46 -18.89 -15.89 7.45
N ALA A 47 -18.53 -14.88 6.66
CA ALA A 47 -18.94 -14.80 5.27
C ALA A 47 -18.09 -15.69 4.38
N GLU A 48 -18.59 -15.99 3.18
CA GLU A 48 -17.85 -16.72 2.14
C GLU A 48 -16.51 -16.00 1.83
N LYS A 49 -15.44 -16.76 1.79
CA LYS A 49 -14.10 -16.23 1.55
C LYS A 49 -13.88 -15.90 0.08
N PHE A 50 -13.33 -14.72 -0.18
CA PHE A 50 -12.78 -14.35 -1.47
C PHE A 50 -11.29 -14.06 -1.30
N VAL A 51 -10.45 -14.88 -1.92
CA VAL A 51 -8.99 -14.75 -1.85
C VAL A 51 -8.47 -14.15 -3.15
N LEU A 52 -7.85 -12.99 -3.07
CA LEU A 52 -7.11 -12.38 -4.16
C LEU A 52 -5.62 -12.53 -3.89
N HIS A 53 -4.94 -13.29 -4.76
CA HIS A 53 -3.50 -13.45 -4.67
C HIS A 53 -2.78 -12.18 -5.13
N ASP A 54 -1.88 -11.66 -4.29
CA ASP A 54 -1.08 -10.48 -4.62
C ASP A 54 0.23 -10.91 -5.29
N GLY A 55 0.54 -10.33 -6.47
CA GLY A 55 1.89 -10.35 -7.02
C GLY A 55 2.71 -9.26 -6.31
N PRO A 56 3.67 -9.62 -5.45
CA PRO A 56 4.39 -8.64 -4.67
C PRO A 56 5.36 -7.84 -5.55
N PRO A 57 5.52 -6.53 -5.32
CA PRO A 57 6.57 -5.76 -5.95
C PRO A 57 7.93 -6.12 -5.38
N PHE A 58 8.98 -5.96 -6.19
CA PHE A 58 10.35 -6.08 -5.71
C PHE A 58 10.70 -4.93 -4.75
N ALA A 59 11.37 -5.28 -3.65
CA ALA A 59 11.87 -4.33 -2.66
C ALA A 59 13.25 -3.78 -3.09
N ASN A 60 13.34 -3.19 -4.29
CA ASN A 60 14.61 -2.76 -4.89
C ASN A 60 14.65 -1.29 -5.30
N GLY A 61 13.64 -0.50 -5.00
CA GLY A 61 13.58 0.91 -5.34
C GLY A 61 12.22 1.55 -5.09
N ASP A 62 12.04 2.72 -5.68
CA ASP A 62 10.83 3.51 -5.51
C ASP A 62 9.61 2.86 -6.18
N VAL A 63 8.46 3.10 -5.60
CA VAL A 63 7.18 2.68 -6.17
C VAL A 63 6.88 3.52 -7.41
N HIS A 64 6.75 2.88 -8.56
CA HIS A 64 6.43 3.55 -9.82
C HIS A 64 4.92 3.46 -10.15
N ILE A 65 4.49 4.19 -11.17
CA ILE A 65 3.07 4.28 -11.56
C ILE A 65 2.45 2.90 -11.89
N GLY A 66 3.22 1.98 -12.46
CA GLY A 66 2.74 0.62 -12.72
C GLY A 66 2.42 -0.15 -11.44
N THR A 67 3.24 -0.01 -10.39
CA THR A 67 2.95 -0.57 -9.07
C THR A 67 1.70 0.06 -8.47
N ALA A 68 1.55 1.39 -8.58
CA ALA A 68 0.36 2.09 -8.10
C ALA A 68 -0.90 1.58 -8.81
N LEU A 69 -0.89 1.48 -10.15
CA LEU A 69 -2.01 0.95 -10.93
C LEU A 69 -2.39 -0.47 -10.49
N ASN A 70 -1.41 -1.36 -10.34
CA ASN A 70 -1.64 -2.73 -9.89
C ASN A 70 -2.33 -2.79 -8.52
N LYS A 71 -1.85 -2.00 -7.56
CA LYS A 71 -2.42 -1.95 -6.21
C LYS A 71 -3.82 -1.33 -6.19
N ILE A 72 -4.07 -0.27 -6.95
CA ILE A 72 -5.38 0.37 -7.06
C ILE A 72 -6.41 -0.61 -7.64
N LEU A 73 -6.08 -1.33 -8.71
CA LEU A 73 -7.00 -2.30 -9.29
C LEU A 73 -7.35 -3.42 -8.30
N LYS A 74 -6.39 -3.92 -7.56
CA LYS A 74 -6.63 -4.93 -6.51
C LYS A 74 -7.49 -4.38 -5.37
N ASP A 75 -7.23 -3.15 -4.93
CA ASP A 75 -8.03 -2.47 -3.90
C ASP A 75 -9.50 -2.31 -4.33
N ILE A 76 -9.75 -1.94 -5.59
CA ILE A 76 -11.09 -1.85 -6.15
C ILE A 76 -11.80 -3.21 -6.09
N ILE A 77 -11.13 -4.29 -6.51
CA ILE A 77 -11.70 -5.65 -6.50
C ILE A 77 -12.02 -6.08 -5.06
N ILE A 78 -11.10 -5.89 -4.12
CA ILE A 78 -11.29 -6.27 -2.72
C ILE A 78 -12.44 -5.48 -2.09
N LYS A 79 -12.49 -4.16 -2.30
CA LYS A 79 -13.60 -3.33 -1.81
C LYS A 79 -14.94 -3.74 -2.41
N TYR A 80 -14.99 -3.98 -3.71
CA TYR A 80 -16.19 -4.47 -4.37
C TYR A 80 -16.69 -5.80 -3.76
N LYS A 81 -15.79 -6.77 -3.60
CA LYS A 81 -16.14 -8.07 -3.01
C LYS A 81 -16.60 -7.93 -1.56
N THR A 82 -15.93 -7.10 -0.78
CA THR A 82 -16.33 -6.79 0.60
C THR A 82 -17.73 -6.16 0.67
N LEU A 83 -18.03 -5.21 -0.22
CA LEU A 83 -19.36 -4.59 -0.32
C LEU A 83 -20.44 -5.60 -0.76
N ARG A 84 -20.08 -6.59 -1.57
CA ARG A 84 -20.96 -7.70 -1.98
C ARG A 84 -21.15 -8.74 -0.88
N GLY A 85 -20.55 -8.57 0.29
CA GLY A 85 -20.76 -9.42 1.46
C GLY A 85 -19.71 -10.50 1.69
N PHE A 86 -18.68 -10.61 0.86
CA PHE A 86 -17.61 -11.59 1.04
C PHE A 86 -16.62 -11.19 2.15
N SER A 87 -16.00 -12.19 2.77
CA SER A 87 -14.80 -12.04 3.56
C SER A 87 -13.60 -11.95 2.61
N ALA A 88 -13.14 -10.73 2.33
CA ALA A 88 -12.09 -10.47 1.34
C ALA A 88 -10.88 -9.77 1.99
N PRO A 89 -10.09 -10.46 2.81
CA PRO A 89 -8.88 -9.89 3.39
C PRO A 89 -7.83 -9.66 2.29
N TYR A 90 -7.15 -8.53 2.38
CA TYR A 90 -6.02 -8.22 1.50
C TYR A 90 -4.73 -8.14 2.29
N ILE A 91 -3.82 -9.06 2.00
CA ILE A 91 -2.53 -9.17 2.67
C ILE A 91 -1.44 -8.78 1.66
N PRO A 92 -0.89 -7.56 1.75
CA PRO A 92 0.17 -7.12 0.86
C PRO A 92 1.47 -7.87 1.16
N GLY A 93 2.25 -8.12 0.11
CA GLY A 93 3.57 -8.73 0.19
C GLY A 93 4.63 -7.89 -0.49
N TRP A 94 5.90 -8.27 -0.29
CA TRP A 94 7.05 -7.73 -0.99
C TRP A 94 7.97 -8.87 -1.37
N ASP A 95 8.55 -8.78 -2.57
CA ASP A 95 9.63 -9.67 -2.99
C ASP A 95 10.97 -9.05 -2.58
N CYS A 96 11.55 -9.60 -1.52
CA CYS A 96 12.77 -9.07 -0.91
C CYS A 96 14.03 -9.85 -1.31
N HIS A 97 13.93 -10.80 -2.24
CA HIS A 97 15.01 -11.70 -2.64
C HIS A 97 15.17 -11.79 -4.15
N GLY A 98 16.21 -12.52 -4.58
CA GLY A 98 16.46 -12.83 -5.97
C GLY A 98 17.33 -11.81 -6.70
N LEU A 99 17.56 -12.07 -7.98
CA LEU A 99 18.49 -11.33 -8.84
C LEU A 99 18.33 -9.80 -8.84
N PRO A 100 17.12 -9.22 -8.81
CA PRO A 100 16.99 -7.76 -8.79
C PRO A 100 17.61 -7.11 -7.55
N ILE A 101 17.50 -7.77 -6.39
CA ILE A 101 18.08 -7.30 -5.14
C ILE A 101 19.60 -7.53 -5.14
N GLU A 102 20.03 -8.75 -5.49
CA GLU A 102 21.44 -9.12 -5.54
C GLU A 102 22.22 -8.25 -6.50
N PHE A 103 21.67 -7.96 -7.67
CA PHE A 103 22.31 -7.10 -8.66
C PHE A 103 22.53 -5.68 -8.12
N LYS A 104 21.50 -5.12 -7.49
CA LYS A 104 21.56 -3.77 -6.93
C LYS A 104 22.59 -3.68 -5.80
N VAL A 105 22.54 -4.60 -4.84
CA VAL A 105 23.47 -4.68 -3.72
C VAL A 105 24.91 -4.87 -4.22
N SER A 106 25.11 -5.78 -5.17
CA SER A 106 26.45 -6.01 -5.76
C SER A 106 26.99 -4.78 -6.47
N GLN A 107 26.14 -3.98 -7.12
CA GLN A 107 26.55 -2.70 -7.72
C GLN A 107 26.95 -1.68 -6.66
N GLU A 108 26.21 -1.59 -5.56
CA GLU A 108 26.50 -0.68 -4.46
C GLU A 108 27.82 -1.06 -3.78
N MET A 109 28.00 -2.34 -3.44
CA MET A 109 29.25 -2.84 -2.84
C MET A 109 30.48 -2.60 -3.72
N ARG A 110 30.36 -2.75 -5.04
CA ARG A 110 31.48 -2.44 -5.98
C ARG A 110 31.86 -0.96 -5.99
N LYS A 111 30.86 -0.07 -5.86
CA LYS A 111 31.10 1.38 -5.77
C LYS A 111 31.82 1.75 -4.48
N ASP A 112 31.49 1.06 -3.39
CA ASP A 112 32.11 1.26 -2.08
C ASP A 112 33.47 0.58 -1.93
N GLY A 113 34.00 -0.07 -2.99
CA GLY A 113 35.29 -0.70 -3.04
C GLY A 113 35.35 -2.15 -2.56
N ASP A 114 34.24 -2.75 -2.21
CA ASP A 114 34.14 -4.14 -1.72
C ASP A 114 33.77 -5.12 -2.87
N ALA A 115 34.58 -5.10 -3.92
CA ALA A 115 34.34 -5.91 -5.12
C ALA A 115 34.59 -7.43 -4.92
N THR A 116 35.19 -7.83 -3.79
CA THR A 116 35.62 -9.21 -3.50
C THR A 116 34.86 -9.87 -2.35
N ALA A 117 33.72 -9.31 -1.97
CA ALA A 117 32.89 -9.85 -0.90
C ALA A 117 32.48 -11.31 -1.16
N ASP A 118 32.54 -12.14 -0.14
CA ASP A 118 32.09 -13.53 -0.22
C ASP A 118 30.55 -13.65 -0.31
N ALA A 119 30.07 -14.81 -0.73
CA ALA A 119 28.65 -15.07 -0.92
C ALA A 119 27.82 -14.88 0.38
N ALA A 120 28.40 -15.11 1.55
CA ALA A 120 27.70 -14.95 2.82
C ALA A 120 27.52 -13.46 3.17
N THR A 121 28.52 -12.64 2.88
CA THR A 121 28.48 -11.19 3.05
C THR A 121 27.46 -10.56 2.08
N ILE A 122 27.46 -10.99 0.82
CA ILE A 122 26.47 -10.52 -0.16
C ILE A 122 25.05 -10.88 0.29
N ARG A 123 24.80 -12.10 0.76
CA ARG A 123 23.47 -12.51 1.25
C ARG A 123 23.00 -11.66 2.42
N LYS A 124 23.87 -11.40 3.41
CA LYS A 124 23.52 -10.52 4.55
C LYS A 124 23.18 -9.11 4.11
N ALA A 125 23.97 -8.57 3.17
CA ALA A 125 23.71 -7.24 2.60
C ALA A 125 22.38 -7.21 1.82
N CYS A 126 22.05 -8.25 1.06
CA CYS A 126 20.78 -8.38 0.34
C CYS A 126 19.58 -8.46 1.30
N ASP A 127 19.69 -9.21 2.37
CA ASP A 127 18.62 -9.31 3.39
C ASP A 127 18.37 -7.97 4.09
N ALA A 128 19.43 -7.29 4.49
CA ALA A 128 19.37 -5.96 5.08
C ALA A 128 18.75 -4.93 4.11
N HIS A 129 19.20 -4.92 2.86
CA HIS A 129 18.68 -4.02 1.81
C HIS A 129 17.20 -4.28 1.53
N GLY A 130 16.81 -5.54 1.30
CA GLY A 130 15.43 -5.94 1.06
C GLY A 130 14.51 -5.57 2.23
N GLY A 131 14.97 -5.77 3.46
CA GLY A 131 14.26 -5.36 4.67
C GLY A 131 14.04 -3.85 4.74
N ALA A 132 15.09 -3.06 4.56
CA ALA A 132 15.03 -1.60 4.58
C ALA A 132 14.12 -1.04 3.48
N MET A 133 14.23 -1.55 2.25
CA MET A 133 13.39 -1.11 1.13
C MET A 133 11.93 -1.50 1.30
N ARG A 134 11.65 -2.70 1.84
CA ARG A 134 10.28 -3.09 2.19
C ARG A 134 9.68 -2.12 3.20
N ASP A 135 10.42 -1.79 4.25
CA ASP A 135 9.96 -0.89 5.30
C ASP A 135 9.77 0.53 4.75
N TRP A 136 10.67 0.99 3.89
CA TRP A 136 10.51 2.26 3.20
C TRP A 136 9.30 2.29 2.26
N GLN A 137 9.07 1.24 1.46
CA GLN A 137 7.89 1.14 0.59
C GLN A 137 6.58 1.01 1.41
N ARG A 138 6.63 0.38 2.58
CA ARG A 138 5.48 0.22 3.47
C ARG A 138 5.13 1.52 4.18
N ASP A 139 6.11 2.22 4.71
CA ASP A 139 5.94 3.35 5.64
C ASP A 139 6.40 4.69 5.07
N GLY A 140 7.05 4.69 3.90
CA GLY A 140 7.54 5.88 3.23
C GLY A 140 6.45 6.79 2.64
N PRO A 141 6.78 8.04 2.27
CA PRO A 141 5.82 9.04 1.80
C PRO A 141 4.98 8.64 0.58
N ALA A 142 5.53 7.79 -0.30
CA ALA A 142 4.82 7.27 -1.47
C ALA A 142 3.81 6.18 -1.10
N ALA A 143 4.05 5.43 -0.03
CA ALA A 143 3.17 4.37 0.44
C ALA A 143 1.87 4.92 1.04
N ASP A 144 1.88 6.13 1.61
CA ASP A 144 0.68 6.78 2.15
C ASP A 144 -0.40 6.97 1.10
N ARG A 145 -0.02 7.25 -0.14
CA ARG A 145 -0.96 7.46 -1.23
C ARG A 145 -1.43 6.19 -1.93
N ALA A 146 -0.56 5.18 -2.04
CA ALA A 146 -0.85 3.97 -2.81
C ALA A 146 -1.42 2.80 -1.99
N MET A 147 -1.22 2.80 -0.67
CA MET A 147 -1.45 1.62 0.18
C MET A 147 -2.25 1.90 1.46
N SER A 148 -3.03 2.94 1.49
CA SER A 148 -3.77 3.37 2.69
C SER A 148 -4.70 2.30 3.26
N SER A 149 -5.21 1.40 2.43
CA SER A 149 -6.03 0.26 2.84
C SER A 149 -5.21 -0.95 3.29
N CYS A 150 -3.96 -1.09 2.83
CA CYS A 150 -3.12 -2.26 3.07
C CYS A 150 -2.30 -2.22 4.36
N ARG A 151 -2.07 -1.05 4.96
CA ARG A 151 -1.15 -0.90 6.11
C ARG A 151 -1.52 -1.64 7.36
N ARG A 152 -2.78 -2.05 7.52
CA ARG A 152 -3.28 -2.58 8.77
C ARG A 152 -3.26 -4.08 8.91
N ALA A 153 -3.20 -4.83 7.82
CA ALA A 153 -3.21 -6.28 7.89
C ALA A 153 -2.00 -6.87 8.61
N ARG A 154 -0.97 -6.06 8.95
CA ARG A 154 0.30 -6.56 9.51
C ARG A 154 0.66 -6.11 10.92
N ARG A 155 -0.15 -5.38 11.62
CA ARG A 155 -0.02 -5.31 13.08
C ARG A 155 -0.75 -6.52 13.67
N GLY A 156 -0.26 -7.71 13.36
CA GLY A 156 -0.56 -8.90 14.13
C GLY A 156 -0.16 -8.67 15.59
N PRO A 157 -0.75 -9.41 16.55
CA PRO A 157 -0.41 -9.26 17.95
C PRO A 157 1.09 -9.35 18.11
N ALA A 158 1.66 -8.39 18.86
CA ALA A 158 3.04 -8.45 19.27
C ALA A 158 3.29 -9.88 19.80
N ARG A 159 4.28 -10.57 19.25
CA ARG A 159 4.72 -11.84 19.85
C ARG A 159 5.09 -11.50 21.28
N LEU A 160 4.26 -11.91 22.20
CA LEU A 160 4.64 -11.99 23.60
C LEU A 160 5.83 -12.95 23.62
N GLY A 161 7.00 -12.42 23.99
CA GLY A 161 8.24 -13.15 24.17
C GLY A 161 8.15 -14.20 25.26
#